data_985ad06c5dde3efee609e1b18615ac68
#
_entry.id   985ad06c5dde3efee609e1b18615ac68
#
_cell.length_a   1.000
_cell.length_b   1.000
_cell.length_c   1.000
_cell.angle_alpha   90.00
_cell.angle_beta   90.00
_cell.angle_gamma   90.00
#
_symmetry.space_group_name_H-M   'P 1'
#
loop_
_entity.id
_entity.type
_entity.pdbx_description
1 polymer ?
#
loop_
_entity_poly.entity_id
_entity_poly.type
_entity_poly.pdbx_seq_one_letter_code
_entity_poly.pdbx_strand_id
1 'polypeptide(L)'
;MIHIERGKIDTFQVGDFSNITRVERNSLTFFFEIENKRIQTISVRDVKEIEVYGKGITVAIIDTITQEKPIIDGDFYIYPNLQLSLYIDFKNEIFAQVLVFDSSLVDLYVPKAYKLIGDSLLRSSNILELNPFKAVNQFVFNTTLEDFKKEYHITTMPIEGIGGKKIFESASLLFEFYNQLLCSIYVKTPRLFDKILVRDYNLNNDRDIERLISTEEVLYHGHWIVIPALGISIEGDNLTRLCFYNGYVAPFWENIRRPITSW
;
A
#
# COMPACT_ATOMS: atom_id res chain seq x y z
N MET A 1 -25.03 4.76 -6.59
CA MET A 1 -24.47 3.47 -7.00
C MET A 1 -23.72 3.71 -8.32
N ILE A 2 -22.47 3.28 -8.38
CA ILE A 2 -21.62 3.45 -9.57
C ILE A 2 -21.44 2.08 -10.18
N HIS A 3 -21.88 1.92 -11.44
CA HIS A 3 -21.66 0.71 -12.20
C HIS A 3 -20.26 0.72 -12.79
N ILE A 4 -19.49 -0.32 -12.50
CA ILE A 4 -18.15 -0.53 -13.03
C ILE A 4 -18.16 -1.79 -13.87
N GLU A 5 -18.10 -1.60 -15.18
CA GLU A 5 -17.83 -2.65 -16.15
C GLU A 5 -16.50 -2.40 -16.83
N ARG A 6 -15.78 -3.47 -17.19
CA ARG A 6 -14.46 -3.40 -17.81
C ARG A 6 -14.46 -2.43 -19.00
N GLY A 7 -13.75 -1.30 -18.88
CA GLY A 7 -13.46 -0.39 -19.98
C GLY A 7 -14.65 0.32 -20.62
N LYS A 8 -15.86 0.14 -20.09
CA LYS A 8 -17.04 0.90 -20.54
C LYS A 8 -17.22 2.12 -19.64
N ILE A 9 -16.58 3.20 -20.04
CA ILE A 9 -17.01 4.52 -19.65
C ILE A 9 -18.12 4.88 -20.62
N ASP A 10 -19.38 4.82 -20.18
CA ASP A 10 -20.50 5.30 -20.99
C ASP A 10 -20.26 6.75 -21.37
N THR A 11 -20.58 7.08 -22.62
CA THR A 11 -20.40 8.41 -23.19
C THR A 11 -21.19 9.44 -22.39
N PHE A 12 -20.52 10.16 -21.50
CA PHE A 12 -21.09 11.34 -20.86
C PHE A 12 -21.03 12.50 -21.86
N GLN A 13 -22.18 13.00 -22.32
CA GLN A 13 -22.25 14.33 -22.92
C GLN A 13 -22.18 15.37 -21.80
N VAL A 14 -21.04 15.89 -21.56
CA VAL A 14 -20.82 17.04 -20.67
C VAL A 14 -20.54 18.25 -21.55
N GLY A 15 -21.56 18.95 -22.02
CA GLY A 15 -21.49 20.24 -22.74
C GLY A 15 -20.33 20.46 -23.74
N ASP A 16 -20.20 21.64 -24.30
CA ASP A 16 -19.07 22.02 -25.18
C ASP A 16 -17.80 22.29 -24.37
N PHE A 17 -16.98 21.26 -24.17
CA PHE A 17 -15.71 21.35 -23.43
C PHE A 17 -14.49 21.33 -24.34
N SER A 18 -14.44 22.18 -25.32
CA SER A 18 -13.38 22.17 -26.31
C SER A 18 -11.96 22.39 -25.78
N ASN A 19 -11.78 22.85 -24.53
CA ASN A 19 -10.47 23.18 -23.96
C ASN A 19 -10.28 22.83 -22.48
N ILE A 20 -11.10 21.94 -21.91
CA ILE A 20 -11.04 21.61 -20.47
C ILE A 20 -10.47 20.20 -20.30
N THR A 21 -9.37 20.10 -19.55
CA THR A 21 -8.75 18.82 -19.17
C THR A 21 -9.40 18.17 -17.95
N ARG A 22 -10.11 18.97 -17.15
CA ARG A 22 -10.74 18.53 -15.90
C ARG A 22 -12.09 19.20 -15.73
N VAL A 23 -13.10 18.41 -15.42
CA VAL A 23 -14.45 18.88 -15.07
C VAL A 23 -14.87 18.28 -13.74
N GLU A 24 -15.37 19.11 -12.85
CA GLU A 24 -15.94 18.67 -11.56
C GLU A 24 -17.43 19.02 -11.51
N ARG A 25 -18.25 18.04 -11.17
CA ARG A 25 -19.68 18.22 -10.97
C ARG A 25 -20.20 17.23 -9.92
N ASN A 26 -20.81 17.73 -8.84
CA ASN A 26 -21.48 16.90 -7.82
C ASN A 26 -20.63 15.72 -7.32
N SER A 27 -19.45 15.93 -6.80
CA SER A 27 -18.51 14.89 -6.33
C SER A 27 -17.88 14.02 -7.44
N LEU A 28 -18.23 14.27 -8.71
CA LEU A 28 -17.62 13.61 -9.85
C LEU A 28 -16.51 14.49 -10.43
N THR A 29 -15.36 13.89 -10.69
CA THR A 29 -14.25 14.55 -11.40
C THR A 29 -13.94 13.76 -12.66
N PHE A 30 -13.92 14.44 -13.80
CA PHE A 30 -13.61 13.86 -15.10
C PHE A 30 -12.30 14.44 -15.62
N PHE A 31 -11.42 13.61 -16.16
CA PHE A 31 -10.25 14.02 -16.89
C PHE A 31 -10.37 13.60 -18.35
N PHE A 32 -10.11 14.52 -19.25
CA PHE A 32 -10.21 14.32 -20.68
C PHE A 32 -8.84 14.41 -21.35
N GLU A 33 -8.63 13.58 -22.33
CA GLU A 33 -7.57 13.77 -23.31
C GLU A 33 -8.00 14.87 -24.30
N ILE A 34 -7.21 15.95 -24.38
CA ILE A 34 -7.58 17.16 -25.17
C ILE A 34 -7.65 16.85 -26.65
N GLU A 35 -6.68 16.10 -27.19
CA GLU A 35 -6.56 15.85 -28.62
C GLU A 35 -7.71 15.00 -29.17
N ASN A 36 -8.13 13.98 -28.42
CA ASN A 36 -9.13 12.99 -28.85
C ASN A 36 -10.50 13.16 -28.20
N LYS A 37 -10.67 14.15 -27.31
CA LYS A 37 -11.89 14.36 -26.51
C LYS A 37 -12.34 13.09 -25.76
N ARG A 38 -11.36 12.25 -25.36
CA ARG A 38 -11.58 10.99 -24.70
C ARG A 38 -11.53 11.17 -23.19
N ILE A 39 -12.46 10.56 -22.47
CA ILE A 39 -12.40 10.52 -21.00
C ILE A 39 -11.30 9.55 -20.60
N GLN A 40 -10.31 10.05 -19.87
CA GLN A 40 -9.19 9.26 -19.38
C GLN A 40 -9.47 8.70 -17.98
N THR A 41 -10.11 9.51 -17.11
CA THR A 41 -10.44 9.08 -15.74
C THR A 41 -11.77 9.65 -15.29
N ILE A 42 -12.46 8.89 -14.45
CA ILE A 42 -13.63 9.33 -13.69
C ILE A 42 -13.35 9.06 -12.22
N SER A 43 -13.48 10.07 -11.38
CA SER A 43 -13.29 9.96 -9.94
C SER A 43 -14.54 10.38 -9.20
N VAL A 44 -14.92 9.61 -8.19
CA VAL A 44 -16.02 9.91 -7.27
C VAL A 44 -15.52 9.82 -5.85
N ARG A 45 -15.99 10.70 -4.97
CA ARG A 45 -15.59 10.73 -3.55
C ARG A 45 -16.75 10.34 -2.63
N ASP A 46 -16.37 9.87 -1.45
CA ASP A 46 -17.26 9.59 -0.32
C ASP A 46 -18.41 8.62 -0.68
N VAL A 47 -18.05 7.51 -1.29
CA VAL A 47 -18.98 6.48 -1.77
C VAL A 47 -19.09 5.35 -0.73
N LYS A 48 -20.30 4.99 -0.32
CA LYS A 48 -20.54 3.88 0.62
C LYS A 48 -20.58 2.52 -0.05
N GLU A 49 -21.04 2.48 -1.29
CA GLU A 49 -21.25 1.25 -2.04
C GLU A 49 -20.97 1.47 -3.52
N ILE A 50 -20.28 0.55 -4.14
CA ILE A 50 -20.06 0.48 -5.59
C ILE A 50 -20.67 -0.81 -6.12
N GLU A 51 -21.01 -0.85 -7.40
CA GLU A 51 -21.42 -2.08 -8.05
C GLU A 51 -20.35 -2.53 -9.04
N VAL A 52 -19.83 -3.74 -8.83
CA VAL A 52 -18.83 -4.35 -9.69
C VAL A 52 -19.43 -5.61 -10.30
N TYR A 53 -19.62 -5.62 -11.62
CA TYR A 53 -20.26 -6.72 -12.37
C TYR A 53 -21.59 -7.17 -11.77
N GLY A 54 -22.47 -6.22 -11.45
CA GLY A 54 -23.80 -6.50 -10.89
C GLY A 54 -23.83 -6.88 -9.42
N LYS A 55 -22.68 -6.85 -8.72
CA LYS A 55 -22.57 -7.14 -7.30
C LYS A 55 -22.27 -5.86 -6.53
N GLY A 56 -23.12 -5.53 -5.55
CA GLY A 56 -22.87 -4.44 -4.62
C GLY A 56 -21.70 -4.75 -3.71
N ILE A 57 -20.75 -3.84 -3.63
CA ILE A 57 -19.52 -3.95 -2.85
C ILE A 57 -19.45 -2.77 -1.88
N THR A 58 -19.33 -3.08 -0.61
CA THR A 58 -19.01 -2.13 0.46
C THR A 58 -17.59 -2.36 0.95
N VAL A 59 -17.05 -1.47 1.76
CA VAL A 59 -15.70 -1.65 2.35
C VAL A 59 -15.60 -2.96 3.14
N ALA A 60 -16.65 -3.32 3.88
CA ALA A 60 -16.68 -4.56 4.68
C ALA A 60 -16.57 -5.86 3.85
N ILE A 61 -16.94 -5.81 2.57
CA ILE A 61 -16.95 -7.00 1.68
C ILE A 61 -16.08 -6.79 0.44
N ILE A 62 -15.10 -5.88 0.50
CA ILE A 62 -14.23 -5.57 -0.64
C ILE A 62 -13.50 -6.81 -1.18
N ASP A 63 -13.14 -7.76 -0.31
CA ASP A 63 -12.48 -9.01 -0.67
C ASP A 63 -13.36 -9.93 -1.54
N THR A 64 -14.64 -9.60 -1.67
CA THR A 64 -15.56 -10.34 -2.54
C THR A 64 -15.44 -9.94 -4.01
N ILE A 65 -14.58 -8.97 -4.35
CA ILE A 65 -14.16 -8.70 -5.72
C ILE A 65 -13.20 -9.84 -6.13
N THR A 66 -13.74 -10.84 -6.83
CA THR A 66 -13.00 -12.08 -7.15
C THR A 66 -12.43 -12.12 -8.56
N GLN A 67 -12.79 -11.14 -9.40
CA GLN A 67 -12.35 -11.08 -10.80
C GLN A 67 -10.83 -10.84 -10.90
N GLU A 68 -10.27 -10.20 -9.91
CA GLU A 68 -8.86 -9.87 -9.85
C GLU A 68 -8.44 -9.61 -8.40
N LYS A 69 -7.23 -10.00 -8.05
CA LYS A 69 -6.65 -9.57 -6.77
C LYS A 69 -6.17 -8.13 -6.87
N PRO A 70 -6.47 -7.29 -5.88
CA PRO A 70 -5.99 -5.91 -5.90
C PRO A 70 -4.48 -5.84 -5.72
N ILE A 71 -3.89 -4.84 -6.32
CA ILE A 71 -2.60 -4.30 -5.92
C ILE A 71 -2.90 -3.31 -4.81
N ILE A 72 -2.24 -3.46 -3.67
CA ILE A 72 -2.48 -2.59 -2.55
C ILE A 72 -1.25 -1.71 -2.33
N ASP A 73 -1.50 -0.42 -2.34
CA ASP A 73 -0.49 0.61 -2.11
C ASP A 73 -1.02 1.60 -1.05
N GLY A 74 -0.61 1.38 0.20
CA GLY A 74 -1.20 2.06 1.34
C GLY A 74 -2.70 1.75 1.45
N ASP A 75 -3.53 2.80 1.46
CA ASP A 75 -5.00 2.66 1.50
C ASP A 75 -5.63 2.53 0.10
N PHE A 76 -4.81 2.44 -0.96
CA PHE A 76 -5.28 2.23 -2.33
C PHE A 76 -5.36 0.76 -2.68
N TYR A 77 -6.51 0.33 -3.18
CA TYR A 77 -6.79 -0.98 -3.76
C TYR A 77 -6.92 -0.82 -5.27
N ILE A 78 -5.92 -1.24 -6.02
CA ILE A 78 -5.84 -1.05 -7.47
C ILE A 78 -6.12 -2.37 -8.16
N TYR A 79 -7.10 -2.36 -9.06
CA TYR A 79 -7.50 -3.50 -9.89
C TYR A 79 -7.19 -3.17 -11.37
N PRO A 80 -5.99 -3.52 -11.87
CA PRO A 80 -5.55 -3.12 -13.21
C PRO A 80 -6.46 -3.62 -14.34
N ASN A 81 -6.93 -4.87 -14.26
CA ASN A 81 -7.82 -5.43 -15.28
C ASN A 81 -9.23 -4.86 -15.24
N LEU A 82 -9.69 -4.41 -14.07
CA LEU A 82 -10.94 -3.67 -13.90
C LEU A 82 -10.79 -2.17 -14.21
N GLN A 83 -9.54 -1.71 -14.37
CA GLN A 83 -9.24 -0.29 -14.54
C GLN A 83 -9.81 0.57 -13.40
N LEU A 84 -9.71 0.06 -12.17
CA LEU A 84 -10.31 0.60 -10.97
C LEU A 84 -9.26 0.81 -9.89
N SER A 85 -9.30 1.96 -9.22
CA SER A 85 -8.55 2.23 -8.00
C SER A 85 -9.50 2.74 -6.93
N LEU A 86 -9.43 2.15 -5.75
CA LEU A 86 -10.24 2.48 -4.58
C LEU A 86 -9.33 3.01 -3.49
N TYR A 87 -9.57 4.23 -3.01
CA TYR A 87 -8.99 4.74 -1.78
C TYR A 87 -9.98 4.51 -0.65
N ILE A 88 -9.57 3.76 0.39
CA ILE A 88 -10.48 3.27 1.41
C ILE A 88 -10.23 3.98 2.73
N ASP A 89 -11.26 4.56 3.28
CA ASP A 89 -11.30 5.01 4.67
C ASP A 89 -11.98 3.92 5.51
N PHE A 90 -11.18 3.06 6.10
CA PHE A 90 -11.66 1.95 6.94
C PHE A 90 -12.35 2.42 8.21
N LYS A 91 -11.97 3.58 8.74
CA LYS A 91 -12.55 4.13 9.97
C LYS A 91 -14.01 4.54 9.77
N ASN A 92 -14.30 5.14 8.64
CA ASN A 92 -15.64 5.60 8.28
C ASN A 92 -16.40 4.60 7.40
N GLU A 93 -15.79 3.47 7.06
CA GLU A 93 -16.33 2.41 6.18
C GLU A 93 -16.83 2.96 4.84
N ILE A 94 -16.06 3.87 4.25
CA ILE A 94 -16.37 4.47 2.96
C ILE A 94 -15.21 4.30 1.97
N PHE A 95 -15.53 4.30 0.69
CA PHE A 95 -14.56 4.57 -0.36
C PHE A 95 -14.37 6.08 -0.44
N ALA A 96 -13.29 6.60 0.17
CA ALA A 96 -12.97 8.02 0.15
C ALA A 96 -12.76 8.52 -1.29
N GLN A 97 -12.28 7.64 -2.17
CA GLN A 97 -12.25 7.86 -3.61
C GLN A 97 -12.44 6.56 -4.36
N VAL A 98 -13.27 6.60 -5.40
CA VAL A 98 -13.39 5.58 -6.43
C VAL A 98 -12.89 6.20 -7.73
N LEU A 99 -11.87 5.62 -8.34
CA LEU A 99 -11.27 6.10 -9.57
C LEU A 99 -11.37 4.99 -10.63
N VAL A 100 -12.02 5.30 -11.74
CA VAL A 100 -12.01 4.48 -12.96
C VAL A 100 -11.12 5.15 -13.99
N PHE A 101 -10.21 4.42 -14.62
CA PHE A 101 -9.23 4.95 -15.56
C PHE A 101 -9.16 4.16 -16.86
N ASP A 102 -8.77 4.85 -17.92
CA ASP A 102 -8.57 4.22 -19.23
C ASP A 102 -7.39 3.23 -19.20
N SER A 103 -7.47 2.19 -20.03
CA SER A 103 -6.41 1.18 -20.12
C SER A 103 -5.04 1.74 -20.47
N SER A 104 -4.98 2.85 -21.19
CA SER A 104 -3.72 3.54 -21.51
C SER A 104 -3.02 4.12 -20.28
N LEU A 105 -3.76 4.33 -19.19
CA LEU A 105 -3.27 4.89 -17.93
C LEU A 105 -2.89 3.84 -16.88
N VAL A 106 -3.03 2.55 -17.18
CA VAL A 106 -2.66 1.46 -16.26
C VAL A 106 -1.22 1.64 -15.77
N ASP A 107 -0.31 2.05 -16.65
CA ASP A 107 1.10 2.28 -16.31
C ASP A 107 1.33 3.46 -15.35
N LEU A 108 0.39 4.39 -15.31
CA LEU A 108 0.43 5.54 -14.41
C LEU A 108 -0.10 5.18 -13.01
N TYR A 109 -1.19 4.41 -12.95
CA TYR A 109 -1.86 4.08 -11.68
C TYR A 109 -1.32 2.82 -11.02
N VAL A 110 -0.75 1.89 -11.77
CA VAL A 110 -0.11 0.70 -11.22
C VAL A 110 1.30 1.06 -10.76
N PRO A 111 1.63 0.93 -9.47
CA PRO A 111 2.96 1.23 -8.97
C PRO A 111 4.03 0.49 -9.76
N LYS A 112 5.06 1.19 -10.20
CA LYS A 112 6.14 0.60 -11.02
C LYS A 112 6.81 -0.58 -10.31
N ALA A 113 6.93 -0.49 -9.01
CA ALA A 113 7.49 -1.53 -8.16
C ALA A 113 6.69 -2.83 -8.16
N TYR A 114 5.36 -2.77 -8.32
CA TYR A 114 4.55 -3.99 -8.48
C TYR A 114 4.92 -4.79 -9.73
N LYS A 115 5.33 -4.12 -10.79
CA LYS A 115 5.84 -4.78 -12.01
C LYS A 115 7.21 -5.43 -11.78
N LEU A 116 7.93 -5.07 -10.73
CA LEU A 116 9.31 -5.46 -10.46
C LEU A 116 9.43 -6.72 -9.62
N ILE A 117 8.58 -6.86 -8.63
CA ILE A 117 8.58 -7.97 -7.69
C ILE A 117 7.20 -8.62 -7.82
N GLY A 118 7.05 -9.49 -8.81
CA GLY A 118 5.77 -10.17 -9.04
C GLY A 118 5.26 -10.86 -7.76
N ASP A 119 3.96 -11.11 -7.71
CA ASP A 119 3.21 -11.80 -6.64
C ASP A 119 3.88 -13.06 -6.04
N SER A 120 4.91 -13.59 -6.70
CA SER A 120 5.60 -14.82 -6.31
C SER A 120 6.30 -14.72 -4.95
N LEU A 121 6.70 -13.53 -4.50
CA LEU A 121 7.40 -13.35 -3.23
C LEU A 121 6.51 -13.53 -2.00
N LEU A 122 5.21 -13.32 -2.14
CA LEU A 122 4.25 -13.41 -1.03
C LEU A 122 3.34 -14.64 -1.11
N ARG A 123 3.47 -15.47 -2.14
CA ARG A 123 2.53 -16.58 -2.41
C ARG A 123 2.60 -17.76 -1.46
N SER A 124 3.58 -17.85 -0.58
CA SER A 124 3.73 -19.04 0.26
C SER A 124 2.95 -18.99 1.57
N SER A 125 2.63 -17.82 2.12
CA SER A 125 1.71 -17.71 3.26
C SER A 125 1.21 -16.28 3.44
N ASN A 126 -0.05 -16.11 3.78
CA ASN A 126 -0.61 -14.85 4.26
C ASN A 126 -0.16 -14.53 5.69
N ILE A 127 0.92 -15.14 6.16
CA ILE A 127 1.47 -14.96 7.50
C ILE A 127 2.84 -14.33 7.36
N LEU A 128 3.02 -13.19 8.04
CA LEU A 128 4.34 -12.62 8.28
C LEU A 128 4.83 -13.02 9.66
N GLU A 129 6.06 -13.48 9.74
CA GLU A 129 6.71 -13.83 10.99
C GLU A 129 8.01 -13.04 11.12
N LEU A 130 8.10 -12.23 12.18
CA LEU A 130 9.29 -11.47 12.49
C LEU A 130 10.20 -12.25 13.44
N ASN A 131 11.42 -12.47 13.00
CA ASN A 131 12.54 -12.80 13.86
C ASN A 131 13.30 -11.47 14.15
N PRO A 132 13.19 -10.91 15.37
CA PRO A 132 13.70 -9.58 15.69
C PRO A 132 15.14 -9.37 15.25
N PHE A 133 15.39 -8.26 14.54
CA PHE A 133 16.68 -7.84 13.98
C PHE A 133 17.32 -8.80 12.97
N LYS A 134 16.70 -9.94 12.67
CA LYS A 134 17.27 -10.97 11.81
C LYS A 134 16.54 -11.12 10.49
N ALA A 135 15.23 -11.31 10.51
CA ALA A 135 14.47 -11.59 9.31
C ALA A 135 12.97 -11.30 9.46
N VAL A 136 12.32 -11.12 8.32
CA VAL A 136 10.86 -11.21 8.18
C VAL A 136 10.58 -12.32 7.18
N ASN A 137 10.02 -13.43 7.62
CA ASN A 137 9.94 -14.67 6.83
C ASN A 137 11.31 -15.02 6.22
N GLN A 138 11.36 -15.15 4.87
CA GLN A 138 12.58 -15.43 4.11
C GLN A 138 13.49 -14.21 3.92
N PHE A 139 13.03 -13.00 4.21
CA PHE A 139 13.80 -11.78 3.97
C PHE A 139 14.76 -11.52 5.12
N VAL A 140 16.02 -11.84 4.92
CA VAL A 140 17.07 -11.73 5.95
C VAL A 140 17.65 -10.31 5.95
N PHE A 141 17.66 -9.65 7.10
CA PHE A 141 18.33 -8.35 7.24
C PHE A 141 19.84 -8.48 7.00
N ASN A 142 20.45 -7.40 6.56
CA ASN A 142 21.83 -7.31 6.13
C ASN A 142 22.18 -8.10 4.85
N THR A 143 21.19 -8.70 4.16
CA THR A 143 21.39 -9.20 2.81
C THR A 143 21.81 -8.03 1.90
N THR A 144 22.82 -8.25 1.06
CA THR A 144 23.27 -7.20 0.15
C THR A 144 22.23 -6.97 -0.94
N LEU A 145 22.20 -5.75 -1.49
CA LEU A 145 21.32 -5.40 -2.60
C LEU A 145 21.50 -6.35 -3.80
N GLU A 146 22.73 -6.73 -4.09
CA GLU A 146 23.08 -7.63 -5.21
C GLU A 146 22.57 -9.05 -4.95
N ASP A 147 22.79 -9.60 -3.75
CA ASP A 147 22.30 -10.92 -3.39
C ASP A 147 20.77 -10.95 -3.37
N PHE A 148 20.14 -9.91 -2.83
CA PHE A 148 18.68 -9.77 -2.84
C PHE A 148 18.12 -9.76 -4.27
N LYS A 149 18.71 -8.97 -5.17
CA LYS A 149 18.32 -8.94 -6.58
C LYS A 149 18.47 -10.30 -7.25
N LYS A 150 19.57 -10.99 -6.97
CA LYS A 150 19.85 -12.32 -7.53
C LYS A 150 18.88 -13.37 -7.00
N GLU A 151 18.65 -13.40 -5.69
CA GLU A 151 17.78 -14.37 -5.03
C GLU A 151 16.32 -14.24 -5.51
N TYR A 152 15.84 -13.00 -5.65
CA TYR A 152 14.47 -12.73 -6.06
C TYR A 152 14.32 -12.41 -7.55
N HIS A 153 15.35 -12.64 -8.35
CA HIS A 153 15.36 -12.43 -9.80
C HIS A 153 14.94 -11.02 -10.23
N ILE A 154 15.36 -10.00 -9.47
CA ILE A 154 15.01 -8.61 -9.71
C ILE A 154 15.95 -8.03 -10.77
N THR A 155 15.41 -7.70 -11.94
CA THR A 155 16.17 -7.13 -13.05
C THR A 155 16.17 -5.61 -13.10
N THR A 156 15.31 -4.99 -12.32
CA THR A 156 15.10 -3.54 -12.36
C THR A 156 15.98 -2.80 -11.36
N MET A 157 16.09 -1.50 -11.58
CA MET A 157 16.83 -0.62 -10.68
C MET A 157 15.94 -0.25 -9.48
N PRO A 158 16.52 -0.16 -8.25
CA PRO A 158 15.80 0.35 -7.11
C PRO A 158 15.47 1.82 -7.27
N ILE A 159 14.45 2.28 -6.56
CA ILE A 159 14.13 3.70 -6.43
C ILE A 159 15.17 4.35 -5.51
N GLU A 160 15.66 5.51 -5.89
CA GLU A 160 16.54 6.31 -5.04
C GLU A 160 15.71 7.04 -3.99
N GLY A 161 15.97 6.74 -2.72
CA GLY A 161 15.36 7.41 -1.58
C GLY A 161 16.25 8.49 -0.97
N ILE A 162 15.69 9.24 -0.04
CA ILE A 162 16.42 10.28 0.69
C ILE A 162 17.57 9.65 1.50
N GLY A 163 18.72 10.32 1.52
CA GLY A 163 19.89 9.86 2.25
C GLY A 163 20.65 8.70 1.59
N GLY A 164 20.47 8.51 0.28
CA GLY A 164 21.17 7.46 -0.48
C GLY A 164 20.58 6.06 -0.28
N LYS A 165 19.37 5.97 0.28
CA LYS A 165 18.65 4.71 0.39
C LYS A 165 18.30 4.17 -1.00
N LYS A 166 18.29 2.86 -1.14
CA LYS A 166 17.74 2.14 -2.29
C LYS A 166 16.46 1.46 -1.86
N ILE A 167 15.41 1.59 -2.64
CA ILE A 167 14.08 1.10 -2.27
C ILE A 167 13.57 0.16 -3.36
N PHE A 168 13.16 -1.04 -2.95
CA PHE A 168 12.29 -1.91 -3.74
C PHE A 168 10.93 -1.97 -3.09
N GLU A 169 9.91 -1.91 -3.90
CA GLU A 169 8.54 -1.89 -3.46
C GLU A 169 7.74 -3.02 -4.12
N SER A 170 7.00 -3.78 -3.32
CA SER A 170 6.00 -4.75 -3.77
C SER A 170 4.61 -4.25 -3.41
N ALA A 171 3.57 -4.99 -3.79
CA ALA A 171 2.19 -4.63 -3.49
C ALA A 171 1.96 -4.28 -2.00
N SER A 172 2.48 -5.09 -1.10
CA SER A 172 2.24 -4.97 0.34
C SER A 172 3.49 -4.68 1.16
N LEU A 173 4.68 -4.84 0.58
CA LEU A 173 5.96 -4.65 1.27
C LEU A 173 6.81 -3.60 0.55
N LEU A 174 7.62 -2.89 1.35
CA LEU A 174 8.68 -2.01 0.87
C LEU A 174 9.98 -2.41 1.55
N PHE A 175 11.03 -2.59 0.77
CA PHE A 175 12.36 -2.99 1.23
C PHE A 175 13.31 -1.82 1.11
N GLU A 176 13.88 -1.37 2.23
CA GLU A 176 14.88 -0.30 2.24
C GLU A 176 16.28 -0.85 2.45
N PHE A 177 17.16 -0.47 1.56
CA PHE A 177 18.59 -0.76 1.61
C PHE A 177 19.36 0.50 1.98
N TYR A 178 20.14 0.41 3.04
CA TYR A 178 21.07 1.45 3.45
C TYR A 178 22.49 0.93 3.37
N ASN A 179 23.40 1.68 2.75
CA ASN A 179 24.76 1.20 2.46
C ASN A 179 24.78 -0.18 1.76
N GLN A 180 23.86 -0.40 0.80
CA GLN A 180 23.70 -1.65 0.05
C GLN A 180 23.21 -2.85 0.89
N LEU A 181 22.80 -2.67 2.14
CA LEU A 181 22.31 -3.73 3.01
C LEU A 181 20.82 -3.54 3.29
N LEU A 182 20.03 -4.62 3.28
CA LEU A 182 18.62 -4.60 3.67
C LEU A 182 18.51 -4.23 5.15
N CYS A 183 17.94 -3.07 5.44
CA CYS A 183 17.86 -2.53 6.78
C CYS A 183 16.45 -2.42 7.33
N SER A 184 15.45 -2.17 6.46
CA SER A 184 14.06 -2.02 6.87
C SER A 184 13.13 -2.72 5.90
N ILE A 185 12.05 -3.27 6.44
CA ILE A 185 10.95 -3.85 5.68
C ILE A 185 9.66 -3.24 6.21
N TYR A 186 8.97 -2.48 5.35
CA TYR A 186 7.68 -1.90 5.68
C TYR A 186 6.55 -2.79 5.18
N VAL A 187 5.56 -3.00 6.01
CA VAL A 187 4.27 -3.58 5.65
C VAL A 187 3.32 -2.42 5.41
N LYS A 188 3.00 -2.15 4.15
CA LYS A 188 2.18 -1.00 3.75
C LYS A 188 0.70 -1.18 4.10
N THR A 189 0.25 -2.43 4.15
CA THR A 189 -1.13 -2.77 4.45
C THR A 189 -1.19 -4.05 5.30
N PRO A 190 -1.00 -3.92 6.62
CA PRO A 190 -0.96 -5.08 7.52
C PRO A 190 -2.19 -5.97 7.45
N ARG A 191 -3.37 -5.41 7.18
CA ARG A 191 -4.66 -6.12 7.09
C ARG A 191 -4.75 -7.15 5.96
N LEU A 192 -3.81 -7.13 5.01
CA LEU A 192 -3.72 -8.15 3.95
C LEU A 192 -3.18 -9.48 4.43
N PHE A 193 -2.52 -9.48 5.56
CA PHE A 193 -1.98 -10.69 6.15
C PHE A 193 -2.96 -11.25 7.16
N ASP A 194 -3.18 -12.56 7.12
CA ASP A 194 -4.02 -13.25 8.10
C ASP A 194 -3.44 -13.11 9.49
N LYS A 195 -2.10 -13.13 9.59
CA LYS A 195 -1.36 -12.94 10.83
C LYS A 195 -0.05 -12.21 10.58
N ILE A 196 0.32 -11.38 11.54
CA ILE A 196 1.66 -10.78 11.64
C ILE A 196 2.21 -11.16 13.01
N LEU A 197 3.09 -12.14 13.03
CA LEU A 197 3.57 -12.76 14.26
C LEU A 197 4.90 -12.16 14.68
N VAL A 198 4.99 -11.80 15.94
CA VAL A 198 6.21 -11.35 16.60
C VAL A 198 6.27 -12.04 17.96
N ARG A 199 7.16 -12.99 18.13
CA ARG A 199 7.14 -13.90 19.30
C ARG A 199 5.74 -14.52 19.45
N ASP A 200 5.09 -14.32 20.58
CA ASP A 200 3.76 -14.84 20.91
C ASP A 200 2.60 -13.85 20.64
N TYR A 201 2.89 -12.76 19.92
CA TYR A 201 1.93 -11.71 19.60
C TYR A 201 1.52 -11.75 18.15
N ASN A 202 0.22 -11.60 17.87
CA ASN A 202 -0.30 -11.37 16.54
C ASN A 202 -0.67 -9.87 16.39
N LEU A 203 0.10 -9.14 15.61
CA LEU A 203 -0.11 -7.69 15.43
C LEU A 203 -1.40 -7.34 14.66
N ASN A 204 -2.11 -8.31 14.10
CA ASN A 204 -3.46 -8.10 13.56
C ASN A 204 -4.56 -8.24 14.62
N ASN A 205 -4.19 -8.40 15.89
CA ASN A 205 -5.11 -8.50 17.02
C ASN A 205 -4.85 -7.35 17.99
N ASP A 206 -5.81 -6.46 18.15
CA ASP A 206 -5.68 -5.26 19.01
C ASP A 206 -5.29 -5.61 20.46
N ARG A 207 -5.83 -6.70 21.02
CA ARG A 207 -5.48 -7.16 22.38
C ARG A 207 -4.01 -7.58 22.48
N ASP A 208 -3.47 -8.19 21.43
CA ASP A 208 -2.06 -8.58 21.42
C ASP A 208 -1.16 -7.34 21.26
N ILE A 209 -1.60 -6.33 20.51
CA ILE A 209 -0.89 -5.04 20.41
C ILE A 209 -0.91 -4.34 21.78
N GLU A 210 -2.06 -4.24 22.45
CA GLU A 210 -2.16 -3.64 23.78
C GLU A 210 -1.27 -4.38 24.78
N ARG A 211 -1.29 -5.71 24.78
CA ARG A 211 -0.42 -6.53 25.61
C ARG A 211 1.05 -6.29 25.32
N LEU A 212 1.43 -6.25 24.05
CA LEU A 212 2.80 -5.97 23.61
C LEU A 212 3.28 -4.60 24.10
N ILE A 213 2.48 -3.55 23.90
CA ILE A 213 2.78 -2.18 24.34
C ILE A 213 2.87 -2.09 25.87
N SER A 214 2.10 -2.88 26.60
CA SER A 214 2.13 -2.88 28.06
C SER A 214 3.31 -3.68 28.67
N THR A 215 3.92 -4.59 27.91
CA THR A 215 4.99 -5.48 28.39
C THR A 215 6.38 -5.06 27.95
N GLU A 216 6.51 -4.37 26.83
CA GLU A 216 7.78 -3.95 26.27
C GLU A 216 7.99 -2.44 26.53
N GLU A 217 9.24 -2.02 26.53
CA GLU A 217 9.57 -0.59 26.53
C GLU A 217 9.18 0.01 25.19
N VAL A 218 8.38 1.07 25.21
CA VAL A 218 7.89 1.75 24.02
C VAL A 218 8.31 3.21 23.98
N LEU A 219 8.62 3.69 22.79
CA LEU A 219 8.88 5.09 22.49
C LEU A 219 7.77 5.63 21.58
N TYR A 220 7.28 6.82 21.87
CA TYR A 220 6.24 7.48 21.06
C TYR A 220 6.86 8.60 20.24
N HIS A 221 6.75 8.51 18.92
CA HIS A 221 7.26 9.50 17.98
C HIS A 221 6.18 9.93 16.99
N GLY A 222 5.45 10.99 17.32
CA GLY A 222 4.33 11.44 16.52
C GLY A 222 3.24 10.36 16.45
N HIS A 223 3.01 9.82 15.26
CA HIS A 223 2.05 8.73 15.03
C HIS A 223 2.67 7.33 15.14
N TRP A 224 3.96 7.23 15.46
CA TRP A 224 4.65 5.96 15.58
C TRP A 224 4.83 5.52 17.01
N ILE A 225 4.54 4.25 17.26
CA ILE A 225 4.88 3.51 18.47
C ILE A 225 6.08 2.64 18.11
N VAL A 226 7.21 2.91 18.72
CA VAL A 226 8.45 2.17 18.48
C VAL A 226 8.72 1.21 19.64
N ILE A 227 9.03 -0.03 19.32
CA ILE A 227 9.38 -1.08 20.27
C ILE A 227 10.83 -1.49 20.01
N PRO A 228 11.81 -0.82 20.66
CA PRO A 228 13.21 -0.98 20.35
C PRO A 228 13.72 -2.41 20.54
N ALA A 229 13.27 -3.09 21.59
CA ALA A 229 13.67 -4.47 21.90
C ALA A 229 13.33 -5.49 20.81
N LEU A 230 12.40 -5.16 19.90
CA LEU A 230 11.95 -6.03 18.83
C LEU A 230 12.32 -5.54 17.43
N GLY A 231 12.83 -4.31 17.30
CA GLY A 231 13.08 -3.72 15.99
C GLY A 231 11.80 -3.47 15.20
N ILE A 232 10.76 -2.95 15.88
CA ILE A 232 9.43 -2.70 15.29
C ILE A 232 9.04 -1.26 15.51
N SER A 233 8.39 -0.68 14.51
CA SER A 233 7.58 0.53 14.67
C SER A 233 6.20 0.33 14.05
N ILE A 234 5.17 0.82 14.74
CA ILE A 234 3.76 0.71 14.40
C ILE A 234 3.24 2.12 14.14
N GLU A 235 2.65 2.37 12.98
CA GLU A 235 2.08 3.67 12.64
C GLU A 235 0.59 3.71 12.95
N GLY A 236 0.20 4.70 13.75
CA GLY A 236 -1.19 5.04 14.04
C GLY A 236 -1.90 4.09 15.01
N ASP A 237 -3.04 4.55 15.48
CA ASP A 237 -3.87 3.81 16.43
C ASP A 237 -4.56 2.58 15.80
N ASN A 238 -4.60 2.50 14.45
CA ASN A 238 -5.32 1.48 13.69
C ASN A 238 -4.40 0.56 12.88
N LEU A 239 -3.13 0.46 13.22
CA LEU A 239 -2.16 -0.37 12.50
C LEU A 239 -2.17 -0.07 10.99
N THR A 240 -1.93 1.19 10.62
CA THR A 240 -1.93 1.60 9.21
C THR A 240 -0.70 1.10 8.47
N ARG A 241 0.46 1.11 9.14
CA ARG A 241 1.72 0.57 8.63
C ARG A 241 2.53 -0.06 9.75
N LEU A 242 3.41 -1.00 9.35
CA LEU A 242 4.44 -1.54 10.22
C LEU A 242 5.80 -1.34 9.56
N CYS A 243 6.82 -1.09 10.36
CA CYS A 243 8.20 -1.17 9.93
C CYS A 243 8.96 -2.14 10.82
N PHE A 244 9.60 -3.12 10.20
CA PHE A 244 10.57 -4.00 10.83
C PHE A 244 11.95 -3.56 10.42
N TYR A 245 12.89 -3.45 11.38
CA TYR A 245 14.20 -2.90 11.09
C TYR A 245 15.31 -3.66 11.83
N ASN A 246 16.53 -3.57 11.29
CA ASN A 246 17.70 -4.16 11.88
C ASN A 246 18.39 -3.20 12.89
N GLY A 247 19.39 -3.71 13.61
CA GLY A 247 20.13 -2.93 14.59
C GLY A 247 20.88 -1.72 14.00
N TYR A 248 21.16 -1.70 12.70
CA TYR A 248 21.86 -0.59 12.06
C TYR A 248 21.03 0.69 12.03
N VAL A 249 19.73 0.56 11.75
CA VAL A 249 18.81 1.70 11.70
C VAL A 249 18.06 1.94 13.01
N ALA A 250 18.22 1.06 14.02
CA ALA A 250 17.61 1.23 15.33
C ALA A 250 17.84 2.63 15.94
N PRO A 251 19.07 3.22 15.91
CA PRO A 251 19.29 4.56 16.44
C PRO A 251 18.47 5.66 15.79
N PHE A 252 18.06 5.50 14.53
CA PHE A 252 17.17 6.45 13.87
C PHE A 252 15.77 6.44 14.51
N TRP A 253 15.27 5.25 14.84
CA TRP A 253 13.97 5.10 15.49
C TRP A 253 14.01 5.50 16.96
N GLU A 254 15.09 5.22 17.67
CA GLU A 254 15.26 5.51 19.09
C GLU A 254 15.52 6.99 19.38
N ASN A 255 16.17 7.71 18.45
CA ASN A 255 16.60 9.10 18.65
C ASN A 255 15.77 10.13 17.90
N ILE A 256 14.66 9.75 17.31
CA ILE A 256 13.78 10.69 16.61
C ILE A 256 13.15 11.67 17.62
N ARG A 257 13.70 12.87 17.72
CA ARG A 257 13.18 13.96 18.55
C ARG A 257 12.18 14.85 17.82
N ARG A 258 11.91 14.60 16.54
CA ARG A 258 10.96 15.36 15.72
C ARG A 258 10.00 14.40 15.03
N PRO A 259 8.70 14.75 14.92
CA PRO A 259 7.79 13.94 14.13
C PRO A 259 8.32 13.86 12.69
N ILE A 260 8.38 12.66 12.15
CA ILE A 260 8.63 12.45 10.72
C ILE A 260 7.32 12.85 10.04
N THR A 261 7.27 14.08 9.53
CA THR A 261 6.04 14.65 8.97
C THR A 261 5.87 14.42 7.49
N SER A 262 6.84 13.83 6.80
CA SER A 262 6.73 13.52 5.37
C SER A 262 7.81 12.56 4.92
N TRP A 263 7.40 11.55 4.25
CA TRP A 263 8.20 10.71 3.34
C TRP A 263 7.70 10.94 1.93
#